data_a58e48a73288e9f609d8df97aa116885
#
_entry.id   a58e48a73288e9f609d8df97aa116885
#
_cell.length_a   1.000
_cell.length_b   1.000
_cell.length_c   1.000
_cell.angle_alpha   90.00
_cell.angle_beta   90.00
_cell.angle_gamma   90.00
#
_symmetry.space_group_name_H-M   'P 1'
#
loop_
_entity.id
_entity.type
_entity.pdbx_description
1 polymer ?
#
loop_
_entity_poly.entity_id
_entity_poly.type
_entity_poly.pdbx_seq_one_letter_code
_entity_poly.pdbx_strand_id
1 'polypeptide(L)'
;MSTVTSATTPNRTMTLAQRRRAVLDRGGLLSSRRVAQKPANTTFFMIFLTVLTLVTFGLVMVMSSSSIVALNRGFSPWTMFFKQLMWASVGGLGMAFFFRFPYSLLRRFVFPALIFAFGLMFLPFAPNIGVSINGARAWVAMGPVGFQPSEFLKLALLVYCANLLGRRQKEVTNFNRTSRPVIIALVGSVALCILQRDLG
;
A
#
# COMPACT_ATOMS: atom_id res chain seq x y z
N MET A 1 -38.66 -2.03 59.75
CA MET A 1 -39.54 -1.95 58.58
C MET A 1 -38.75 -2.29 57.33
N SER A 2 -38.78 -3.57 56.98
CA SER A 2 -37.94 -4.16 55.94
C SER A 2 -38.72 -4.24 54.63
N THR A 3 -38.35 -3.52 53.64
CA THR A 3 -38.89 -3.69 52.24
C THR A 3 -38.04 -4.67 51.48
N VAL A 4 -38.56 -5.89 51.34
CA VAL A 4 -38.01 -6.94 50.50
C VAL A 4 -38.33 -6.61 49.05
N THR A 5 -37.32 -6.27 48.28
CA THR A 5 -37.45 -6.13 46.81
C THR A 5 -37.53 -7.53 46.19
N SER A 6 -38.71 -7.90 45.70
CA SER A 6 -38.97 -9.17 45.04
C SER A 6 -38.22 -9.22 43.71
N ALA A 7 -37.25 -10.10 43.59
CA ALA A 7 -36.62 -10.48 42.34
C ALA A 7 -37.68 -11.19 41.45
N THR A 8 -38.08 -10.53 40.38
CA THR A 8 -39.02 -11.05 39.37
C THR A 8 -38.36 -12.19 38.60
N THR A 9 -38.76 -13.43 38.93
CA THR A 9 -38.40 -14.66 38.22
C THR A 9 -38.82 -14.56 36.74
N PRO A 10 -38.01 -14.92 35.75
CA PRO A 10 -38.42 -14.87 34.35
C PRO A 10 -39.54 -15.89 34.07
N ASN A 11 -40.67 -15.37 33.64
CA ASN A 11 -41.91 -16.03 33.34
C ASN A 11 -41.71 -17.24 32.37
N ARG A 12 -42.10 -18.45 32.85
CA ARG A 12 -41.96 -19.76 32.16
C ARG A 12 -42.91 -19.96 30.96
N THR A 13 -43.62 -18.93 30.52
CA THR A 13 -44.67 -19.01 29.50
C THR A 13 -44.39 -18.27 28.18
N MET A 14 -43.16 -17.91 27.92
CA MET A 14 -42.84 -17.36 26.61
C MET A 14 -42.90 -18.43 25.53
N THR A 15 -43.81 -18.24 24.55
CA THR A 15 -43.89 -19.10 23.37
C THR A 15 -42.58 -19.09 22.58
N LEU A 16 -42.29 -20.19 21.88
CA LEU A 16 -41.06 -20.29 21.05
C LEU A 16 -40.91 -19.13 20.05
N ALA A 17 -42.03 -18.59 19.56
CA ALA A 17 -42.04 -17.43 18.67
C ALA A 17 -41.57 -16.14 19.37
N GLN A 18 -41.95 -15.93 20.62
CA GLN A 18 -41.50 -14.79 21.42
C GLN A 18 -40.03 -14.88 21.80
N ARG A 19 -39.53 -16.09 22.12
CA ARG A 19 -38.11 -16.33 22.35
C ARG A 19 -37.29 -16.05 21.09
N ARG A 20 -37.77 -16.47 19.93
CA ARG A 20 -37.10 -16.23 18.65
C ARG A 20 -37.00 -14.73 18.31
N ARG A 21 -38.09 -13.97 18.55
CA ARG A 21 -38.09 -12.51 18.38
C ARG A 21 -37.12 -11.81 19.35
N ALA A 22 -37.12 -12.19 20.62
CA ALA A 22 -36.23 -11.61 21.63
C ALA A 22 -34.72 -11.89 21.31
N VAL A 23 -34.39 -13.05 20.72
CA VAL A 23 -33.05 -13.36 20.27
C VAL A 23 -32.65 -12.55 19.02
N LEU A 24 -33.59 -12.37 18.09
CA LEU A 24 -33.38 -11.54 16.89
C LEU A 24 -33.22 -10.07 17.24
N ASP A 25 -34.03 -9.55 18.19
CA ASP A 25 -33.88 -8.16 18.66
C ASP A 25 -32.58 -7.94 19.42
N ARG A 26 -32.15 -8.90 20.25
CA ARG A 26 -30.80 -8.83 20.87
C ARG A 26 -29.68 -8.94 19.85
N GLY A 27 -29.82 -9.77 18.84
CA GLY A 27 -28.90 -9.88 17.71
C GLY A 27 -28.83 -8.57 16.90
N GLY A 28 -29.99 -7.93 16.68
CA GLY A 28 -30.08 -6.62 16.01
C GLY A 28 -29.43 -5.50 16.81
N LEU A 29 -29.60 -5.47 18.13
CA LEU A 29 -28.97 -4.49 19.01
C LEU A 29 -27.44 -4.67 19.09
N LEU A 30 -26.97 -5.92 19.03
CA LEU A 30 -25.53 -6.21 18.97
C LEU A 30 -24.94 -5.91 17.59
N SER A 31 -25.71 -6.08 16.52
CA SER A 31 -25.33 -5.68 15.16
C SER A 31 -25.28 -4.17 15.02
N SER A 32 -26.26 -3.46 15.58
CA SER A 32 -26.30 -1.98 15.55
C SER A 32 -25.12 -1.34 16.31
N ARG A 33 -24.63 -1.98 17.36
CA ARG A 33 -23.48 -1.49 18.13
C ARG A 33 -22.13 -1.66 17.40
N ARG A 34 -22.04 -2.56 16.41
CA ARG A 34 -20.84 -2.73 15.58
C ARG A 34 -20.70 -1.75 14.42
N VAL A 35 -21.74 -1.01 14.09
CA VAL A 35 -21.75 -0.08 12.94
C VAL A 35 -21.30 1.33 13.30
N ALA A 36 -21.06 1.62 14.57
CA ALA A 36 -20.50 2.91 14.97
C ALA A 36 -18.96 2.95 14.95
N GLN A 37 -18.33 2.21 14.03
CA GLN A 37 -16.95 2.43 13.69
C GLN A 37 -16.92 3.64 12.76
N LYS A 38 -16.77 4.82 13.37
CA LYS A 38 -16.58 6.10 12.69
C LYS A 38 -15.42 5.94 11.70
N PRO A 39 -15.60 6.30 10.43
CA PRO A 39 -14.64 5.99 9.40
C PRO A 39 -13.30 6.68 9.64
N ALA A 40 -12.29 6.04 9.17
CA ALA A 40 -10.88 6.37 9.16
C ALA A 40 -10.52 7.74 8.52
N ASN A 41 -11.34 8.77 8.62
CA ASN A 41 -11.04 10.10 8.09
C ASN A 41 -9.79 10.70 8.73
N THR A 42 -9.57 10.47 10.03
CA THR A 42 -8.41 11.00 10.74
C THR A 42 -7.12 10.32 10.29
N THR A 43 -7.10 8.99 10.19
CA THR A 43 -5.92 8.24 9.73
C THR A 43 -5.59 8.55 8.28
N PHE A 44 -6.60 8.62 7.42
CA PHE A 44 -6.42 9.04 6.03
C PHE A 44 -5.84 10.45 5.93
N PHE A 45 -6.40 11.40 6.69
CA PHE A 45 -5.93 12.79 6.68
C PHE A 45 -4.49 12.91 7.19
N MET A 46 -4.12 12.16 8.23
CA MET A 46 -2.74 12.13 8.73
C MET A 46 -1.76 11.58 7.68
N ILE A 47 -2.09 10.46 7.03
CA ILE A 47 -1.25 9.88 5.97
C ILE A 47 -1.13 10.86 4.81
N PHE A 48 -2.24 11.44 4.36
CA PHE A 48 -2.25 12.41 3.27
C PHE A 48 -1.39 13.64 3.58
N LEU A 49 -1.54 14.21 4.77
CA LEU A 49 -0.76 15.37 5.22
C LEU A 49 0.74 15.04 5.29
N THR A 50 1.09 13.87 5.82
CA THR A 50 2.48 13.41 5.89
C THR A 50 3.08 13.28 4.50
N VAL A 51 2.38 12.64 3.56
CA VAL A 51 2.84 12.49 2.17
C VAL A 51 2.99 13.87 1.51
N LEU A 52 2.02 14.75 1.67
CA LEU A 52 2.07 16.11 1.11
C LEU A 52 3.26 16.90 1.64
N THR A 53 3.50 16.84 2.95
CA THR A 53 4.63 17.51 3.59
C THR A 53 5.96 16.96 3.06
N LEU A 54 6.10 15.64 2.95
CA LEU A 54 7.32 15.00 2.42
C LEU A 54 7.56 15.35 0.95
N VAL A 55 6.52 15.37 0.11
CA VAL A 55 6.62 15.75 -1.30
C VAL A 55 7.03 17.22 -1.44
N THR A 56 6.40 18.12 -0.67
CA THR A 56 6.73 19.55 -0.69
C THR A 56 8.17 19.79 -0.24
N PHE A 57 8.57 19.16 0.85
CA PHE A 57 9.95 19.24 1.34
C PHE A 57 10.94 18.67 0.33
N GLY A 58 10.62 17.53 -0.31
CA GLY A 58 11.43 16.93 -1.36
C GLY A 58 11.61 17.85 -2.58
N LEU A 59 10.55 18.55 -3.02
CA LEU A 59 10.62 19.53 -4.12
C LEU A 59 11.55 20.71 -3.78
N VAL A 60 11.45 21.23 -2.55
CA VAL A 60 12.32 22.31 -2.07
C VAL A 60 13.80 21.85 -2.04
N MET A 61 14.04 20.64 -1.53
CA MET A 61 15.40 20.07 -1.48
C MET A 61 15.99 19.84 -2.86
N VAL A 62 15.18 19.35 -3.81
CA VAL A 62 15.61 19.18 -5.21
C VAL A 62 15.98 20.54 -5.82
N MET A 63 15.17 21.56 -5.61
CA MET A 63 15.46 22.91 -6.11
C MET A 63 16.77 23.46 -5.52
N SER A 64 16.99 23.31 -4.22
CA SER A 64 18.20 23.76 -3.54
C SER A 64 19.45 23.01 -4.02
N SER A 65 19.39 21.68 -4.06
CA SER A 65 20.52 20.83 -4.46
C SER A 65 20.86 20.94 -5.95
N SER A 66 19.85 21.06 -6.82
CA SER A 66 20.03 21.14 -8.27
C SER A 66 20.63 22.45 -8.72
N SER A 67 20.53 23.53 -7.95
CA SER A 67 21.07 24.85 -8.31
C SER A 67 22.59 24.82 -8.53
N ILE A 68 23.31 24.12 -7.67
CA ILE A 68 24.78 24.01 -7.76
C ILE A 68 25.19 23.12 -8.95
N VAL A 69 24.51 22.00 -9.14
CA VAL A 69 24.82 21.03 -10.22
C VAL A 69 24.47 21.61 -11.59
N ALA A 70 23.38 22.39 -11.68
CA ALA A 70 22.95 23.02 -12.92
C ALA A 70 23.93 24.12 -13.37
N LEU A 71 24.42 24.94 -12.45
CA LEU A 71 25.44 25.96 -12.73
C LEU A 71 26.70 25.35 -13.32
N ASN A 72 27.18 24.23 -12.79
CA ASN A 72 28.37 23.54 -13.28
C ASN A 72 28.18 22.85 -14.65
N ARG A 73 26.94 22.54 -15.04
CA ARG A 73 26.64 21.87 -16.32
C ARG A 73 26.01 22.77 -17.37
N GLY A 74 25.84 24.08 -17.10
CA GLY A 74 25.23 25.03 -18.04
C GLY A 74 23.72 24.83 -18.26
N PHE A 75 23.04 24.09 -17.39
CA PHE A 75 21.60 23.92 -17.44
C PHE A 75 20.89 24.86 -16.48
N SER A 76 19.64 25.22 -16.80
CA SER A 76 18.82 26.00 -15.88
C SER A 76 18.41 25.14 -14.65
N PRO A 77 18.55 25.67 -13.41
CA PRO A 77 18.09 25.00 -12.19
C PRO A 77 16.61 24.60 -12.23
N TRP A 78 15.80 25.38 -12.94
CA TRP A 78 14.37 25.15 -13.11
C TRP A 78 14.02 23.86 -13.86
N THR A 79 14.91 23.37 -14.73
CA THR A 79 14.68 22.15 -15.52
C THR A 79 14.49 20.93 -14.63
N MET A 80 15.33 20.77 -13.61
CA MET A 80 15.22 19.67 -12.66
C MET A 80 13.96 19.80 -11.78
N PHE A 81 13.67 21.01 -11.33
CA PHE A 81 12.47 21.29 -10.53
C PHE A 81 11.19 20.95 -11.30
N PHE A 82 11.03 21.44 -12.53
CA PHE A 82 9.84 21.17 -13.34
C PHE A 82 9.70 19.68 -13.67
N LYS A 83 10.81 18.99 -13.94
CA LYS A 83 10.78 17.53 -14.14
C LYS A 83 10.29 16.81 -12.89
N GLN A 84 10.75 17.19 -11.71
CA GLN A 84 10.32 16.60 -10.45
C GLN A 84 8.86 16.94 -10.13
N LEU A 85 8.45 18.18 -10.37
CA LEU A 85 7.06 18.63 -10.19
C LEU A 85 6.10 17.84 -11.10
N MET A 86 6.49 17.61 -12.35
CA MET A 86 5.71 16.80 -13.29
C MET A 86 5.53 15.38 -12.76
N TRP A 87 6.59 14.72 -12.30
CA TRP A 87 6.50 13.37 -11.74
C TRP A 87 5.71 13.34 -10.44
N ALA A 88 5.86 14.33 -9.57
CA ALA A 88 5.05 14.47 -8.36
C ALA A 88 3.56 14.64 -8.68
N SER A 89 3.23 15.41 -9.72
CA SER A 89 1.85 15.59 -10.19
C SER A 89 1.26 14.29 -10.74
N VAL A 90 2.03 13.55 -11.55
CA VAL A 90 1.63 12.22 -12.06
C VAL A 90 1.41 11.25 -10.90
N GLY A 91 2.29 11.25 -9.90
CA GLY A 91 2.14 10.45 -8.69
C GLY A 91 0.90 10.84 -7.88
N GLY A 92 0.63 12.12 -7.73
CA GLY A 92 -0.57 12.64 -7.06
C GLY A 92 -1.87 12.25 -7.78
N LEU A 93 -1.91 12.35 -9.10
CA LEU A 93 -3.04 11.87 -9.92
C LEU A 93 -3.22 10.37 -9.79
N GLY A 94 -2.13 9.59 -9.83
CA GLY A 94 -2.14 8.16 -9.59
C GLY A 94 -2.71 7.82 -8.21
N MET A 95 -2.27 8.51 -7.16
CA MET A 95 -2.81 8.33 -5.81
C MET A 95 -4.31 8.63 -5.75
N ALA A 96 -4.78 9.73 -6.36
CA ALA A 96 -6.20 10.08 -6.42
C ALA A 96 -7.02 9.05 -7.20
N PHE A 97 -6.48 8.50 -8.28
CA PHE A 97 -7.08 7.42 -9.05
C PHE A 97 -7.25 6.15 -8.21
N PHE A 98 -6.17 5.68 -7.58
CA PHE A 98 -6.20 4.48 -6.75
C PHE A 98 -7.04 4.65 -5.48
N PHE A 99 -7.20 5.86 -4.98
CA PHE A 99 -8.11 6.14 -3.87
C PHE A 99 -9.58 5.85 -4.21
N ARG A 100 -9.96 6.08 -5.47
CA ARG A 100 -11.32 5.75 -5.96
C ARG A 100 -11.48 4.32 -6.48
N PHE A 101 -10.36 3.60 -6.57
CA PHE A 101 -10.36 2.26 -7.13
C PHE A 101 -10.94 1.24 -6.14
N PRO A 102 -11.90 0.38 -6.54
CA PRO A 102 -12.48 -0.59 -5.62
C PRO A 102 -11.43 -1.62 -5.19
N TYR A 103 -11.25 -1.77 -3.89
CA TYR A 103 -10.28 -2.70 -3.29
C TYR A 103 -10.43 -4.15 -3.79
N SER A 104 -11.66 -4.58 -4.10
CA SER A 104 -11.93 -5.91 -4.64
C SER A 104 -11.21 -6.17 -5.97
N LEU A 105 -11.13 -5.16 -6.84
CA LEU A 105 -10.46 -5.25 -8.12
C LEU A 105 -8.93 -5.27 -7.93
N LEU A 106 -8.41 -4.40 -7.06
CA LEU A 106 -6.98 -4.40 -6.72
C LEU A 106 -6.55 -5.79 -6.21
N ARG A 107 -7.36 -6.40 -5.34
CA ARG A 107 -7.11 -7.74 -4.81
C ARG A 107 -7.02 -8.84 -5.88
N ARG A 108 -7.79 -8.71 -6.96
CA ARG A 108 -7.76 -9.67 -8.08
C ARG A 108 -6.46 -9.58 -8.88
N PHE A 109 -5.91 -8.37 -8.99
CA PHE A 109 -4.70 -8.11 -9.77
C PHE A 109 -3.39 -8.23 -8.98
N VAL A 110 -3.43 -8.44 -7.67
CA VAL A 110 -2.22 -8.53 -6.82
C VAL A 110 -1.23 -9.56 -7.33
N PHE A 111 -1.67 -10.78 -7.61
CA PHE A 111 -0.80 -11.87 -8.03
C PHE A 111 -0.24 -11.68 -9.46
N PRO A 112 -1.07 -11.37 -10.48
CA PRO A 112 -0.55 -11.04 -11.79
C PRO A 112 0.35 -9.80 -11.81
N ALA A 113 0.06 -8.78 -10.99
CA ALA A 113 0.92 -7.61 -10.87
C ALA A 113 2.29 -7.95 -10.27
N LEU A 114 2.34 -8.86 -9.29
CA LEU A 114 3.60 -9.33 -8.73
C LEU A 114 4.44 -10.09 -9.77
N ILE A 115 3.83 -11.01 -10.53
CA ILE A 115 4.51 -11.76 -11.60
C ILE A 115 5.02 -10.79 -12.67
N PHE A 116 4.19 -9.84 -13.07
CA PHE A 116 4.56 -8.81 -14.04
C PHE A 116 5.74 -7.96 -13.56
N ALA A 117 5.73 -7.55 -12.30
CA ALA A 117 6.82 -6.77 -11.71
C ALA A 117 8.14 -7.57 -11.63
N PHE A 118 8.06 -8.87 -11.31
CA PHE A 118 9.22 -9.76 -11.42
C PHE A 118 9.73 -9.88 -12.86
N GLY A 119 8.82 -9.99 -13.84
CA GLY A 119 9.17 -9.99 -15.25
C GLY A 119 9.88 -8.70 -15.70
N LEU A 120 9.40 -7.54 -15.23
CA LEU A 120 10.03 -6.25 -15.52
C LEU A 120 11.48 -6.17 -15.01
N MET A 121 11.84 -6.87 -13.94
CA MET A 121 13.20 -6.90 -13.41
C MET A 121 14.22 -7.51 -14.39
N PHE A 122 13.78 -8.24 -15.40
CA PHE A 122 14.65 -8.78 -16.44
C PHE A 122 14.91 -7.80 -17.61
N LEU A 123 14.11 -6.72 -17.73
CA LEU A 123 14.28 -5.72 -18.79
C LEU A 123 15.66 -5.04 -18.83
N PRO A 124 16.28 -4.68 -17.70
CA PRO A 124 17.60 -4.03 -17.72
C PRO A 124 18.71 -4.91 -18.29
N PHE A 125 18.51 -6.23 -18.36
CA PHE A 125 19.45 -7.16 -18.97
C PHE A 125 19.32 -7.24 -20.50
N ALA A 126 18.21 -6.74 -21.05
CA ALA A 126 18.02 -6.73 -22.50
C ALA A 126 18.98 -5.77 -23.19
N PRO A 127 19.64 -6.18 -24.30
CA PRO A 127 20.48 -5.29 -25.09
C PRO A 127 19.63 -4.15 -25.65
N ASN A 128 20.20 -2.96 -25.73
CA ASN A 128 19.61 -1.70 -26.26
C ASN A 128 18.52 -1.02 -25.41
N ILE A 129 18.09 -1.60 -24.29
CA ILE A 129 17.05 -1.04 -23.42
C ILE A 129 17.62 -0.73 -22.03
N GLY A 130 18.49 -1.63 -21.53
CA GLY A 130 19.12 -1.47 -20.22
C GLY A 130 20.21 -0.40 -20.24
N VAL A 131 20.15 0.53 -19.28
CA VAL A 131 21.15 1.57 -19.07
C VAL A 131 21.87 1.31 -17.77
N SER A 132 23.19 1.37 -17.81
CA SER A 132 24.02 1.29 -16.61
C SER A 132 24.28 2.70 -16.09
N ILE A 133 23.88 2.98 -14.86
CA ILE A 133 24.14 4.22 -14.15
C ILE A 133 24.96 3.89 -12.92
N ASN A 134 26.13 4.51 -12.78
CA ASN A 134 27.05 4.27 -11.67
C ASN A 134 27.47 2.79 -11.48
N GLY A 135 27.52 2.01 -12.58
CA GLY A 135 27.86 0.58 -12.54
C GLY A 135 26.70 -0.37 -12.23
N ALA A 136 25.52 0.14 -11.91
CA ALA A 136 24.31 -0.67 -11.70
C ALA A 136 23.50 -0.76 -13.01
N ARG A 137 23.14 -1.99 -13.42
CA ARG A 137 22.23 -2.25 -14.55
C ARG A 137 20.80 -2.38 -14.06
N ALA A 138 20.25 -1.28 -13.53
CA ALA A 138 18.93 -1.27 -12.91
C ALA A 138 17.91 -0.38 -13.63
N TRP A 139 18.36 0.35 -14.65
CA TRP A 139 17.54 1.34 -15.33
C TRP A 139 17.16 0.86 -16.74
N VAL A 140 15.92 1.18 -17.11
CA VAL A 140 15.41 0.96 -18.47
C VAL A 140 15.14 2.33 -19.09
N ALA A 141 15.78 2.62 -20.23
CA ALA A 141 15.54 3.83 -20.99
C ALA A 141 14.61 3.55 -22.16
N MET A 142 13.48 4.24 -22.17
CA MET A 142 12.52 4.23 -23.30
C MET A 142 12.42 5.67 -23.86
N GLY A 143 13.36 6.04 -24.74
CA GLY A 143 13.43 7.40 -25.26
C GLY A 143 13.83 8.42 -24.18
N PRO A 144 13.08 9.53 -24.01
CA PRO A 144 13.41 10.57 -23.04
C PRO A 144 13.08 10.19 -21.59
N VAL A 145 12.39 9.06 -21.38
CA VAL A 145 11.93 8.60 -20.08
C VAL A 145 12.71 7.37 -19.66
N GLY A 146 13.37 7.45 -18.51
CA GLY A 146 13.97 6.30 -17.84
C GLY A 146 13.14 5.91 -16.62
N PHE A 147 12.97 4.61 -16.38
CA PHE A 147 12.33 4.11 -15.17
C PHE A 147 13.14 2.94 -14.59
N GLN A 148 12.97 2.73 -13.31
CA GLN A 148 13.63 1.64 -12.57
C GLN A 148 12.60 0.56 -12.26
N PRO A 149 12.75 -0.66 -12.80
CA PRO A 149 11.80 -1.75 -12.57
C PRO A 149 11.63 -2.14 -11.10
N SER A 150 12.68 -1.98 -10.28
CA SER A 150 12.64 -2.28 -8.85
C SER A 150 11.62 -1.44 -8.08
N GLU A 151 11.29 -0.22 -8.54
CA GLU A 151 10.25 0.61 -7.92
C GLU A 151 8.85 -0.03 -8.08
N PHE A 152 8.57 -0.58 -9.26
CA PHE A 152 7.33 -1.31 -9.51
C PHE A 152 7.26 -2.61 -8.68
N LEU A 153 8.41 -3.30 -8.54
CA LEU A 153 8.48 -4.51 -7.74
C LEU A 153 8.21 -4.21 -6.25
N LYS A 154 8.76 -3.12 -5.70
CA LYS A 154 8.49 -2.69 -4.32
C LYS A 154 6.99 -2.46 -4.08
N LEU A 155 6.32 -1.75 -4.99
CA LEU A 155 4.86 -1.51 -4.89
C LEU A 155 4.06 -2.82 -4.98
N ALA A 156 4.38 -3.68 -5.95
CA ALA A 156 3.71 -4.96 -6.13
C ALA A 156 3.88 -5.86 -4.91
N LEU A 157 5.10 -5.90 -4.34
CA LEU A 157 5.42 -6.67 -3.14
C LEU A 157 4.67 -6.15 -1.91
N LEU A 158 4.60 -4.82 -1.74
CA LEU A 158 3.84 -4.19 -0.66
C LEU A 158 2.35 -4.59 -0.71
N VAL A 159 1.75 -4.48 -1.89
CA VAL A 159 0.32 -4.83 -2.10
C VAL A 159 0.10 -6.33 -1.91
N TYR A 160 1.03 -7.17 -2.36
CA TYR A 160 1.00 -8.62 -2.14
C TYR A 160 1.05 -8.97 -0.66
N CYS A 161 2.00 -8.42 0.09
CA CYS A 161 2.11 -8.63 1.54
C CYS A 161 0.86 -8.16 2.27
N ALA A 162 0.35 -6.98 1.96
CA ALA A 162 -0.88 -6.43 2.56
C ALA A 162 -2.09 -7.34 2.28
N ASN A 163 -2.24 -7.83 1.05
CA ASN A 163 -3.33 -8.75 0.70
C ASN A 163 -3.21 -10.11 1.41
N LEU A 164 -1.99 -10.65 1.51
CA LEU A 164 -1.75 -11.94 2.16
C LEU A 164 -2.03 -11.86 3.66
N LEU A 165 -1.50 -10.83 4.34
CA LEU A 165 -1.75 -10.62 5.77
C LEU A 165 -3.24 -10.30 6.04
N GLY A 166 -3.86 -9.47 5.21
CA GLY A 166 -5.28 -9.15 5.33
C GLY A 166 -6.20 -10.35 5.17
N ARG A 167 -5.84 -11.33 4.33
CA ARG A 167 -6.61 -12.59 4.19
C ARG A 167 -6.44 -13.55 5.35
N ARG A 168 -5.27 -13.53 6.01
CA ARG A 168 -4.85 -14.54 6.99
C ARG A 168 -4.69 -13.99 8.39
N GLN A 169 -5.46 -12.97 8.76
CA GLN A 169 -5.40 -12.33 10.08
C GLN A 169 -5.51 -13.32 11.25
N LYS A 170 -6.27 -14.41 11.08
CA LYS A 170 -6.44 -15.46 12.11
C LYS A 170 -5.28 -16.47 12.14
N GLU A 171 -4.46 -16.52 11.11
CA GLU A 171 -3.36 -17.48 10.93
C GLU A 171 -1.99 -16.81 10.88
N VAL A 172 -1.90 -15.53 11.32
CA VAL A 172 -0.64 -14.76 11.28
C VAL A 172 0.48 -15.46 12.06
N THR A 173 0.14 -16.19 13.12
CA THR A 173 1.08 -16.95 13.94
C THR A 173 1.57 -18.23 13.25
N ASN A 174 0.93 -18.66 12.16
CA ASN A 174 1.34 -19.87 11.45
C ASN A 174 2.41 -19.53 10.40
N PHE A 175 3.68 -19.78 10.78
CA PHE A 175 4.86 -19.45 9.98
C PHE A 175 4.80 -20.03 8.55
N ASN A 176 4.45 -21.32 8.42
CA ASN A 176 4.47 -21.99 7.11
C ASN A 176 3.44 -21.43 6.12
N ARG A 177 2.29 -20.97 6.61
CA ARG A 177 1.21 -20.50 5.73
C ARG A 177 1.30 -19.02 5.41
N THR A 178 1.79 -18.19 6.33
CA THR A 178 1.77 -16.73 6.18
C THR A 178 3.15 -16.16 5.95
N SER A 179 4.14 -16.50 6.76
CA SER A 179 5.48 -15.91 6.66
C SER A 179 6.31 -16.49 5.51
N ARG A 180 6.21 -17.78 5.26
CA ARG A 180 6.99 -18.46 4.20
C ARG A 180 6.79 -17.85 2.80
N PRO A 181 5.56 -17.64 2.28
CA PRO A 181 5.39 -17.05 0.96
C PRO A 181 5.87 -15.58 0.87
N VAL A 182 5.76 -14.82 1.97
CA VAL A 182 6.30 -13.45 2.06
C VAL A 182 7.82 -13.48 1.96
N ILE A 183 8.47 -14.35 2.75
CA ILE A 183 9.93 -14.50 2.77
C ILE A 183 10.45 -14.92 1.40
N ILE A 184 9.79 -15.88 0.73
CA ILE A 184 10.19 -16.33 -0.62
C ILE A 184 10.12 -15.17 -1.61
N ALA A 185 9.03 -14.38 -1.61
CA ALA A 185 8.90 -13.25 -2.50
C ALA A 185 9.94 -12.16 -2.20
N LEU A 186 10.25 -11.93 -0.93
CA LEU A 186 11.21 -10.94 -0.48
C LEU A 186 12.64 -11.36 -0.84
N VAL A 187 13.01 -12.60 -0.56
CA VAL A 187 14.33 -13.16 -0.90
C VAL A 187 14.53 -13.15 -2.42
N GLY A 188 13.50 -13.52 -3.21
CA GLY A 188 13.55 -13.45 -4.67
C GLY A 188 13.77 -12.02 -5.18
N SER A 189 13.10 -11.03 -4.56
CA SER A 189 13.27 -9.62 -4.89
C SER A 189 14.69 -9.13 -4.58
N VAL A 190 15.19 -9.45 -3.40
CA VAL A 190 16.56 -9.08 -2.98
C VAL A 190 17.61 -9.73 -3.88
N ALA A 191 17.44 -11.01 -4.22
CA ALA A 191 18.37 -11.72 -5.12
C ALA A 191 18.45 -11.03 -6.50
N LEU A 192 17.31 -10.59 -7.06
CA LEU A 192 17.30 -9.87 -8.33
C LEU A 192 17.95 -8.49 -8.22
N CYS A 193 17.72 -7.75 -7.13
CA CYS A 193 18.39 -6.47 -6.90
C CYS A 193 19.92 -6.65 -6.79
N ILE A 194 20.39 -7.65 -6.09
CA ILE A 194 21.83 -7.96 -6.00
C ILE A 194 22.39 -8.31 -7.39
N LEU A 195 21.66 -9.10 -8.18
CA LEU A 195 22.07 -9.48 -9.53
C LEU A 195 22.23 -8.27 -10.46
N GLN A 196 21.37 -7.26 -10.30
CA GLN A 196 21.43 -5.98 -11.02
C GLN A 196 22.49 -5.01 -10.47
N ARG A 197 23.11 -5.34 -9.34
CA ARG A 197 23.98 -4.45 -8.54
C ARG A 197 23.24 -3.17 -8.11
N ASP A 198 21.92 -3.29 -7.91
CA ASP A 198 21.05 -2.21 -7.48
C ASP A 198 20.87 -2.32 -5.96
N LEU A 199 21.80 -1.73 -5.23
CA LEU A 199 21.78 -1.71 -3.77
C LEU A 199 21.19 -0.40 -3.20
N GLY A 200 20.63 0.45 -4.06
CA GLY A 200 20.03 1.74 -3.71
C GLY A 200 20.84 2.94 -4.03
#